data_faa3d7d00f13a21bb115792be592d528
#
_entry.id   faa3d7d00f13a21bb115792be592d528
#
_cell.length_a   1.000
_cell.length_b   1.000
_cell.length_c   1.000
_cell.angle_alpha   90.00
_cell.angle_beta   90.00
_cell.angle_gamma   90.00
#
_symmetry.space_group_name_H-M   'P 1'
#
loop_
_entity.id
_entity.type
_entity.pdbx_description
1 polymer ?
#
loop_
_entity_poly.entity_id
_entity_poly.type
_entity_poly.pdbx_seq_one_letter_code
_entity_poly.pdbx_strand_id
1 'polypeptide(L)'
;MYRTLILAPAVLAAAVSLSAQTAAPVPLFSAGVIKSFTPADNPITDAKAKLGDMIFDEKRVSSDNSIACNTCHSPRNGFTTHTETSRGVGDQIGKRNAPSILNAMFYKSMFWDGRVETLEEQATQPILNPIEMGQKDPKDVVARLSAIPEIVEGFQQVFGRPVNWEDMGKALAAFERTRLSTEAPFDRYLHGDEKALNASQRRGWALFTGRAQCGNCHTYDPALPLFGDNRFHNTGVAAHKQDFNQMAARAARSAAAGSQAERDKLALGTDFSELGRFLATQKKEDIGAFKTPFLRDVLLTGPYMHDGSLETLWDVVVFFNKGGERNPFLDAEMKPLGLAENEIDDLVNFLGALTSDRFAELRAAELDRQRTTYLYRQAVQHETHKGTR
;
A
#
# COMPACT_ATOMS: atom_id res chain seq x y z
N MET A 1 52.27 26.50 -63.90
CA MET A 1 51.08 26.71 -62.97
C MET A 1 50.89 25.45 -62.20
N TYR A 2 51.40 25.35 -60.96
CA TYR A 2 51.21 24.22 -60.05
C TYR A 2 50.18 24.60 -59.03
N ARG A 3 49.06 23.88 -59.00
CA ARG A 3 48.01 24.01 -57.90
C ARG A 3 48.35 23.02 -56.80
N THR A 4 48.70 23.53 -55.68
CA THR A 4 48.93 22.78 -54.44
C THR A 4 47.58 22.45 -53.82
N LEU A 5 47.21 21.16 -53.71
CA LEU A 5 46.09 20.69 -52.94
C LEU A 5 46.50 20.62 -51.45
N ILE A 6 45.80 21.36 -50.59
CA ILE A 6 45.94 21.26 -49.14
C ILE A 6 44.85 20.27 -48.63
N LEU A 7 45.29 19.10 -48.19
CA LEU A 7 44.41 18.15 -47.46
C LEU A 7 44.32 18.58 -45.99
N ALA A 8 43.12 18.90 -45.54
CA ALA A 8 42.84 19.12 -44.12
C ALA A 8 42.58 17.77 -43.44
N PRO A 9 43.12 17.52 -42.23
CA PRO A 9 42.84 16.30 -41.49
C PRO A 9 41.43 16.35 -40.87
N ALA A 10 40.60 15.36 -41.15
CA ALA A 10 39.34 15.13 -40.48
C ALA A 10 39.62 14.54 -39.09
N VAL A 11 39.31 15.32 -38.06
CA VAL A 11 39.34 14.85 -36.67
C VAL A 11 38.04 14.10 -36.41
N LEU A 12 38.11 12.78 -36.33
CA LEU A 12 36.99 11.93 -35.88
C LEU A 12 36.86 12.07 -34.36
N ALA A 13 35.87 12.84 -33.89
CA ALA A 13 35.49 12.87 -32.49
C ALA A 13 34.67 11.61 -32.15
N ALA A 14 35.31 10.65 -31.49
CA ALA A 14 34.63 9.50 -30.91
C ALA A 14 33.81 9.99 -29.71
N ALA A 15 32.48 10.07 -29.85
CA ALA A 15 31.56 10.28 -28.75
C ALA A 15 31.52 9.01 -27.89
N VAL A 16 32.24 9.03 -26.77
CA VAL A 16 32.10 7.99 -25.72
C VAL A 16 30.78 8.24 -25.03
N SER A 17 29.77 7.45 -25.38
CA SER A 17 28.51 7.40 -24.64
C SER A 17 28.78 6.74 -23.30
N LEU A 18 28.97 7.53 -22.23
CA LEU A 18 28.90 7.04 -20.85
C LEU A 18 27.43 6.70 -20.58
N SER A 19 27.07 5.43 -20.77
CA SER A 19 25.85 4.90 -20.16
C SER A 19 26.05 4.93 -18.64
N ALA A 20 25.41 5.87 -17.96
CA ALA A 20 25.31 5.84 -16.51
C ALA A 20 24.60 4.54 -16.13
N GLN A 21 25.36 3.52 -15.74
CA GLN A 21 24.81 2.36 -15.06
C GLN A 21 24.24 2.88 -13.74
N THR A 22 22.91 2.93 -13.63
CA THR A 22 22.26 3.20 -12.34
C THR A 22 22.66 2.08 -11.41
N ALA A 23 23.31 2.43 -10.30
CA ALA A 23 23.65 1.47 -9.25
C ALA A 23 22.39 0.74 -8.79
N ALA A 24 22.53 -0.56 -8.49
CA ALA A 24 21.39 -1.33 -7.95
C ALA A 24 20.86 -0.67 -6.67
N PRO A 25 19.54 -0.61 -6.48
CA PRO A 25 18.96 0.01 -5.28
C PRO A 25 19.48 -0.64 -4.00
N VAL A 26 19.88 0.18 -3.02
CA VAL A 26 20.41 -0.29 -1.74
C VAL A 26 19.26 -0.84 -0.89
N PRO A 27 19.40 -2.04 -0.28
CA PRO A 27 18.39 -2.58 0.63
C PRO A 27 18.23 -1.70 1.87
N LEU A 28 16.97 -1.37 2.22
CA LEU A 28 16.66 -0.56 3.40
C LEU A 28 16.82 -1.36 4.71
N PHE A 29 16.57 -2.67 4.67
CA PHE A 29 16.57 -3.53 5.85
C PHE A 29 17.74 -4.50 5.83
N SER A 30 18.39 -4.65 6.97
CA SER A 30 19.45 -5.67 7.13
C SER A 30 18.88 -7.09 7.11
N ALA A 31 19.70 -8.06 6.75
CA ALA A 31 19.32 -9.48 6.80
C ALA A 31 18.89 -9.94 8.21
N GLY A 32 19.48 -9.34 9.26
CA GLY A 32 19.10 -9.61 10.66
C GLY A 32 17.68 -9.15 10.97
N VAL A 33 17.30 -7.97 10.52
CA VAL A 33 15.92 -7.44 10.65
C VAL A 33 14.95 -8.34 9.91
N ILE A 34 15.20 -8.67 8.64
CA ILE A 34 14.34 -9.56 7.86
C ILE A 34 14.17 -10.92 8.57
N LYS A 35 15.25 -11.49 9.08
CA LYS A 35 15.21 -12.77 9.79
C LYS A 35 14.33 -12.70 11.06
N SER A 36 14.36 -11.59 11.81
CA SER A 36 13.58 -11.46 13.05
C SER A 36 12.05 -11.37 12.80
N PHE A 37 11.62 -10.98 11.59
CA PHE A 37 10.22 -10.97 11.17
C PHE A 37 9.82 -12.17 10.30
N THR A 38 10.72 -13.13 10.11
CA THR A 38 10.44 -14.35 9.34
C THR A 38 10.06 -15.47 10.29
N PRO A 39 8.87 -16.09 10.17
CA PRO A 39 8.48 -17.22 11.00
C PRO A 39 9.44 -18.41 10.83
N ALA A 40 9.74 -19.08 11.93
CA ALA A 40 10.67 -20.23 11.93
C ALA A 40 10.15 -21.42 11.10
N ASP A 41 8.82 -21.58 11.04
CA ASP A 41 8.15 -22.65 10.28
C ASP A 41 7.89 -22.28 8.81
N ASN A 42 8.18 -21.02 8.43
CA ASN A 42 8.11 -20.55 7.04
C ASN A 42 9.29 -19.66 6.65
N PRO A 43 10.54 -20.20 6.65
CA PRO A 43 11.71 -19.45 6.23
C PRO A 43 11.61 -19.03 4.76
N ILE A 44 12.11 -17.83 4.46
CA ILE A 44 12.17 -17.30 3.08
C ILE A 44 13.33 -18.01 2.37
N THR A 45 13.05 -18.59 1.20
CA THR A 45 14.05 -19.10 0.26
C THR A 45 13.69 -18.63 -1.14
N ASP A 46 14.69 -18.50 -2.03
CA ASP A 46 14.45 -18.06 -3.41
C ASP A 46 13.48 -18.98 -4.15
N ALA A 47 13.60 -20.30 -3.96
CA ALA A 47 12.71 -21.28 -4.56
C ALA A 47 11.26 -21.10 -4.08
N LYS A 48 11.05 -20.88 -2.77
CA LYS A 48 9.71 -20.68 -2.20
C LYS A 48 9.12 -19.33 -2.63
N ALA A 49 9.90 -18.26 -2.64
CA ALA A 49 9.47 -16.97 -3.12
C ALA A 49 9.10 -17.01 -4.61
N LYS A 50 9.87 -17.74 -5.44
CA LYS A 50 9.56 -17.95 -6.85
C LYS A 50 8.25 -18.73 -7.04
N LEU A 51 8.02 -19.78 -6.25
CA LEU A 51 6.75 -20.52 -6.28
C LEU A 51 5.59 -19.60 -5.90
N GLY A 52 5.75 -18.77 -4.86
CA GLY A 52 4.77 -17.77 -4.45
C GLY A 52 4.47 -16.74 -5.55
N ASP A 53 5.49 -16.26 -6.25
CA ASP A 53 5.37 -15.35 -7.40
C ASP A 53 4.53 -15.97 -8.53
N MET A 54 4.80 -17.24 -8.87
CA MET A 54 4.04 -17.97 -9.88
C MET A 54 2.56 -18.09 -9.50
N ILE A 55 2.25 -18.37 -8.22
CA ILE A 55 0.88 -18.47 -7.72
C ILE A 55 0.21 -17.09 -7.66
N PHE A 56 0.98 -16.05 -7.30
CA PHE A 56 0.51 -14.66 -7.22
C PHE A 56 0.03 -14.14 -8.58
N ASP A 57 0.62 -14.60 -9.66
CA ASP A 57 0.25 -14.25 -11.03
C ASP A 57 -0.77 -15.21 -11.68
N GLU A 58 -1.14 -16.30 -10.98
CA GLU A 58 -1.96 -17.36 -11.55
C GLU A 58 -3.47 -17.06 -11.43
N LYS A 59 -4.13 -16.84 -12.56
CA LYS A 59 -5.57 -16.51 -12.60
C LYS A 59 -6.48 -17.71 -12.28
N ARG A 60 -5.99 -18.93 -12.44
CA ARG A 60 -6.78 -20.15 -12.11
C ARG A 60 -7.07 -20.30 -10.62
N VAL A 61 -6.45 -19.49 -9.75
CA VAL A 61 -6.84 -19.40 -8.34
C VAL A 61 -8.20 -18.74 -8.13
N SER A 62 -8.71 -17.93 -9.09
CA SER A 62 -10.07 -17.36 -9.03
C SER A 62 -11.11 -18.29 -9.66
N SER A 63 -12.39 -18.15 -9.29
CA SER A 63 -13.46 -19.06 -9.68
C SER A 63 -13.74 -19.09 -11.19
N ASP A 64 -13.56 -17.93 -11.86
CA ASP A 64 -13.80 -17.73 -13.28
C ASP A 64 -12.53 -17.55 -14.12
N ASN A 65 -11.34 -17.69 -13.51
CA ASN A 65 -10.02 -17.48 -14.12
C ASN A 65 -9.77 -16.04 -14.60
N SER A 66 -10.46 -15.05 -14.06
CA SER A 66 -10.28 -13.64 -14.46
C SER A 66 -9.29 -12.88 -13.58
N ILE A 67 -9.19 -13.23 -12.29
CA ILE A 67 -8.47 -12.51 -11.25
C ILE A 67 -7.27 -13.32 -10.76
N ALA A 68 -6.11 -12.64 -10.64
CA ALA A 68 -4.95 -13.11 -9.88
C ALA A 68 -4.60 -12.06 -8.82
N CYS A 69 -3.69 -12.34 -7.88
CA CYS A 69 -3.31 -11.38 -6.85
C CYS A 69 -2.73 -10.10 -7.48
N ASN A 70 -1.92 -10.23 -8.54
CA ASN A 70 -1.34 -9.08 -9.27
C ASN A 70 -2.40 -8.20 -9.98
N THR A 71 -3.64 -8.66 -10.12
CA THR A 71 -4.74 -7.85 -10.67
C THR A 71 -5.04 -6.66 -9.75
N CYS A 72 -5.00 -6.90 -8.42
CA CYS A 72 -5.22 -5.88 -7.40
C CYS A 72 -3.93 -5.35 -6.79
N HIS A 73 -2.84 -6.12 -6.83
CA HIS A 73 -1.54 -5.77 -6.26
C HIS A 73 -0.47 -5.70 -7.37
N SER A 74 -0.66 -4.77 -8.32
CA SER A 74 0.23 -4.63 -9.47
C SER A 74 1.63 -4.14 -9.08
N PRO A 75 2.70 -4.87 -9.47
CA PRO A 75 4.08 -4.42 -9.23
C PRO A 75 4.41 -3.04 -9.83
N ARG A 76 3.71 -2.66 -10.91
CA ARG A 76 3.90 -1.38 -11.60
C ARG A 76 3.30 -0.20 -10.85
N ASN A 77 2.38 -0.48 -9.92
CA ASN A 77 1.62 0.51 -9.16
C ASN A 77 1.95 0.44 -7.65
N GLY A 78 3.20 0.17 -7.28
CA GLY A 78 3.56 0.02 -5.88
C GLY A 78 2.84 -1.13 -5.17
N PHE A 79 2.48 -2.20 -5.91
CA PHE A 79 1.73 -3.36 -5.43
C PHE A 79 0.34 -3.03 -4.88
N THR A 80 -0.36 -2.09 -5.51
CA THR A 80 -1.76 -1.74 -5.27
C THR A 80 -2.48 -1.48 -6.60
N THR A 81 -3.74 -1.03 -6.57
CA THR A 81 -4.48 -0.50 -7.73
C THR A 81 -4.58 1.02 -7.65
N HIS A 82 -4.75 1.68 -8.82
CA HIS A 82 -5.03 3.13 -8.89
C HIS A 82 -6.54 3.41 -9.00
N THR A 83 -7.36 2.61 -8.34
CA THR A 83 -8.83 2.77 -8.25
C THR A 83 -9.25 2.82 -6.79
N GLU A 84 -10.36 3.49 -6.48
CA GLU A 84 -10.87 3.56 -5.09
C GLU A 84 -10.92 2.18 -4.45
N THR A 85 -11.54 1.22 -5.14
CA THR A 85 -11.62 -0.17 -4.74
C THR A 85 -11.40 -1.08 -5.95
N SER A 86 -10.97 -2.31 -5.69
CA SER A 86 -10.68 -3.27 -6.75
C SER A 86 -11.96 -3.95 -7.28
N ARG A 87 -11.90 -4.38 -8.56
CA ARG A 87 -12.90 -5.26 -9.16
C ARG A 87 -12.46 -6.71 -9.01
N GLY A 88 -13.38 -7.56 -8.56
CA GLY A 88 -13.19 -8.99 -8.48
C GLY A 88 -13.97 -9.74 -9.54
N VAL A 89 -14.19 -11.05 -9.32
CA VAL A 89 -14.91 -11.95 -10.23
C VAL A 89 -16.31 -11.41 -10.55
N GLY A 90 -16.72 -11.54 -11.82
CA GLY A 90 -18.00 -11.02 -12.29
C GLY A 90 -18.15 -9.51 -12.16
N ASP A 91 -17.05 -8.76 -12.23
CA ASP A 91 -17.02 -7.28 -12.09
C ASP A 91 -17.57 -6.76 -10.76
N GLN A 92 -17.62 -7.57 -9.72
CA GLN A 92 -18.04 -7.15 -8.39
C GLN A 92 -17.05 -6.14 -7.81
N ILE A 93 -17.56 -5.15 -7.09
CA ILE A 93 -16.75 -4.04 -6.55
C ILE A 93 -16.56 -4.27 -5.05
N GLY A 94 -15.30 -4.32 -4.61
CA GLY A 94 -14.94 -4.37 -3.20
C GLY A 94 -15.32 -3.10 -2.43
N LYS A 95 -15.26 -3.16 -1.11
CA LYS A 95 -15.59 -2.01 -0.23
C LYS A 95 -14.35 -1.28 0.30
N ARG A 96 -13.18 -1.87 0.13
CA ARG A 96 -11.92 -1.31 0.63
C ARG A 96 -10.89 -1.20 -0.47
N ASN A 97 -10.06 -0.18 -0.34
CA ASN A 97 -8.89 -0.01 -1.18
C ASN A 97 -7.91 -1.16 -0.96
N ALA A 98 -7.27 -1.64 -2.03
CA ALA A 98 -6.23 -2.67 -1.94
C ALA A 98 -4.95 -2.05 -1.35
N PRO A 99 -4.54 -2.42 -0.12
CA PRO A 99 -3.31 -1.89 0.46
C PRO A 99 -2.10 -2.45 -0.31
N SER A 100 -1.02 -1.67 -0.36
CA SER A 100 0.24 -2.17 -0.90
C SER A 100 0.75 -3.36 -0.07
N ILE A 101 1.31 -4.38 -0.75
CA ILE A 101 2.03 -5.48 -0.08
C ILE A 101 3.49 -5.15 0.22
N LEU A 102 3.98 -3.95 -0.21
CA LEU A 102 5.32 -3.51 0.17
C LEU A 102 5.45 -3.44 1.68
N ASN A 103 6.50 -4.05 2.21
CA ASN A 103 6.79 -4.12 3.64
C ASN A 103 5.73 -4.83 4.51
N ALA A 104 4.79 -5.56 3.91
CA ALA A 104 3.69 -6.20 4.63
C ALA A 104 4.17 -7.15 5.76
N MET A 105 5.37 -7.72 5.63
CA MET A 105 5.94 -8.60 6.65
C MET A 105 6.15 -7.93 8.02
N PHE A 106 6.16 -6.61 8.09
CA PHE A 106 6.39 -5.85 9.32
C PHE A 106 5.10 -5.44 10.02
N TYR A 107 3.93 -5.70 9.43
CA TYR A 107 2.66 -5.51 10.12
C TYR A 107 2.44 -6.59 11.19
N LYS A 108 1.91 -6.17 12.35
CA LYS A 108 1.51 -7.08 13.43
C LYS A 108 0.18 -7.78 13.17
N SER A 109 -0.62 -7.24 12.26
CA SER A 109 -1.88 -7.84 11.82
C SER A 109 -2.22 -7.37 10.41
N MET A 110 -2.93 -8.19 9.66
CA MET A 110 -3.23 -7.99 8.26
C MET A 110 -4.64 -7.42 8.06
N PHE A 111 -4.92 -6.94 6.85
CA PHE A 111 -6.07 -6.13 6.47
C PHE A 111 -6.14 -4.77 7.17
N TRP A 112 -7.02 -3.91 6.69
CA TRP A 112 -7.25 -2.59 7.26
C TRP A 112 -7.81 -2.63 8.69
N ASP A 113 -8.57 -3.68 9.02
CA ASP A 113 -9.18 -3.90 10.34
C ASP A 113 -8.35 -4.79 11.28
N GLY A 114 -7.25 -5.36 10.76
CA GLY A 114 -6.34 -6.19 11.55
C GLY A 114 -6.95 -7.50 12.06
N ARG A 115 -7.94 -8.07 11.34
CA ARG A 115 -8.67 -9.29 11.76
C ARG A 115 -7.85 -10.58 11.64
N VAL A 116 -6.69 -10.53 11.00
CA VAL A 116 -5.79 -11.67 10.75
C VAL A 116 -4.38 -11.32 11.22
N GLU A 117 -3.66 -12.28 11.79
CA GLU A 117 -2.36 -12.05 12.40
C GLU A 117 -1.16 -12.40 11.50
N THR A 118 -1.32 -13.27 10.52
CA THR A 118 -0.22 -13.77 9.69
C THR A 118 -0.43 -13.51 8.20
N LEU A 119 0.67 -13.37 7.44
CA LEU A 119 0.61 -13.28 5.98
C LEU A 119 0.10 -14.58 5.36
N GLU A 120 0.46 -15.73 5.93
CA GLU A 120 0.04 -17.04 5.47
C GLU A 120 -1.50 -17.19 5.44
N GLU A 121 -2.14 -16.73 6.50
CA GLU A 121 -3.59 -16.73 6.59
C GLU A 121 -4.20 -15.65 5.70
N GLN A 122 -3.64 -14.44 5.71
CA GLN A 122 -4.14 -13.32 4.90
C GLN A 122 -4.11 -13.67 3.41
N ALA A 123 -3.01 -14.22 2.90
CA ALA A 123 -2.82 -14.49 1.47
C ALA A 123 -3.86 -15.45 0.87
N THR A 124 -4.49 -16.25 1.72
CA THR A 124 -5.52 -17.23 1.28
C THR A 124 -6.95 -16.70 1.35
N GLN A 125 -7.22 -15.68 2.19
CA GLN A 125 -8.60 -15.18 2.39
C GLN A 125 -9.22 -14.53 1.14
N PRO A 126 -8.53 -13.70 0.36
CA PRO A 126 -9.07 -13.12 -0.88
C PRO A 126 -9.53 -14.17 -1.89
N ILE A 127 -8.89 -15.34 -1.89
CA ILE A 127 -9.24 -16.45 -2.79
C ILE A 127 -10.64 -16.97 -2.51
N LEU A 128 -11.02 -17.06 -1.23
CA LEU A 128 -12.34 -17.51 -0.78
C LEU A 128 -13.37 -16.39 -0.68
N ASN A 129 -12.94 -15.13 -0.83
CA ASN A 129 -13.86 -14.01 -0.80
C ASN A 129 -14.77 -14.01 -2.04
N PRO A 130 -16.10 -14.08 -1.88
CA PRO A 130 -17.03 -14.18 -3.00
C PRO A 130 -17.03 -12.95 -3.92
N ILE A 131 -16.60 -11.78 -3.42
CA ILE A 131 -16.51 -10.54 -4.19
C ILE A 131 -15.15 -10.43 -4.91
N GLU A 132 -14.06 -10.95 -4.31
CA GLU A 132 -12.70 -10.80 -4.85
C GLU A 132 -12.38 -11.92 -5.87
N MET A 133 -12.11 -13.14 -5.40
CA MET A 133 -11.70 -14.26 -6.26
C MET A 133 -12.73 -15.40 -6.34
N GLY A 134 -13.75 -15.42 -5.48
CA GLY A 134 -14.99 -16.16 -5.59
C GLY A 134 -14.90 -17.69 -5.45
N GLN A 135 -13.79 -18.24 -4.98
CA GLN A 135 -13.70 -19.70 -4.71
C GLN A 135 -14.54 -20.09 -3.50
N LYS A 136 -15.10 -21.29 -3.52
CA LYS A 136 -16.00 -21.79 -2.47
C LYS A 136 -15.31 -22.75 -1.51
N ASP A 137 -14.36 -23.54 -2.02
CA ASP A 137 -13.66 -24.57 -1.26
C ASP A 137 -12.15 -24.52 -1.59
N PRO A 138 -11.27 -24.54 -0.59
CA PRO A 138 -9.83 -24.73 -0.78
C PRO A 138 -9.45 -25.91 -1.68
N LYS A 139 -10.22 -26.98 -1.67
CA LYS A 139 -9.99 -28.17 -2.50
C LYS A 139 -10.08 -27.88 -3.99
N ASP A 140 -10.99 -27.00 -4.41
CA ASP A 140 -11.12 -26.61 -5.82
C ASP A 140 -9.88 -25.86 -6.29
N VAL A 141 -9.32 -24.99 -5.45
CA VAL A 141 -8.07 -24.27 -5.74
C VAL A 141 -6.90 -25.24 -5.86
N VAL A 142 -6.78 -26.16 -4.89
CA VAL A 142 -5.73 -27.21 -4.91
C VAL A 142 -5.82 -28.05 -6.17
N ALA A 143 -7.02 -28.50 -6.57
CA ALA A 143 -7.21 -29.27 -7.79
C ALA A 143 -6.79 -28.49 -9.05
N ARG A 144 -7.14 -27.21 -9.14
CA ARG A 144 -6.76 -26.34 -10.27
C ARG A 144 -5.25 -26.12 -10.35
N LEU A 145 -4.59 -25.83 -9.23
CA LEU A 145 -3.14 -25.68 -9.18
C LEU A 145 -2.39 -26.99 -9.44
N SER A 146 -2.95 -28.14 -9.02
CA SER A 146 -2.40 -29.47 -9.30
C SER A 146 -2.44 -29.86 -10.78
N ALA A 147 -3.21 -29.16 -11.59
CA ALA A 147 -3.22 -29.34 -13.05
C ALA A 147 -2.13 -28.51 -13.78
N ILE A 148 -1.28 -27.78 -13.05
CA ILE A 148 -0.21 -26.93 -13.60
C ILE A 148 1.14 -27.59 -13.32
N PRO A 149 1.81 -28.17 -14.34
CA PRO A 149 3.06 -28.92 -14.13
C PRO A 149 4.13 -28.13 -13.40
N GLU A 150 4.32 -26.84 -13.73
CA GLU A 150 5.34 -25.98 -13.16
C GLU A 150 5.07 -25.69 -11.66
N ILE A 151 3.80 -25.57 -11.26
CA ILE A 151 3.42 -25.40 -9.85
C ILE A 151 3.63 -26.72 -9.09
N VAL A 152 3.23 -27.85 -9.67
CA VAL A 152 3.44 -29.20 -9.06
C VAL A 152 4.93 -29.45 -8.83
N GLU A 153 5.77 -29.17 -9.83
CA GLU A 153 7.23 -29.26 -9.70
C GLU A 153 7.77 -28.33 -8.61
N GLY A 154 7.30 -27.06 -8.58
CA GLY A 154 7.65 -26.10 -7.54
C GLY A 154 7.29 -26.59 -6.13
N PHE A 155 6.10 -27.15 -5.94
CA PHE A 155 5.71 -27.75 -4.65
C PHE A 155 6.60 -28.93 -4.26
N GLN A 156 6.90 -29.82 -5.21
CA GLN A 156 7.80 -30.94 -4.96
C GLN A 156 9.21 -30.45 -4.58
N GLN A 157 9.72 -29.45 -5.27
CA GLN A 157 11.06 -28.88 -4.99
C GLN A 157 11.12 -28.19 -3.63
N VAL A 158 10.09 -27.40 -3.27
CA VAL A 158 10.09 -26.55 -2.08
C VAL A 158 9.65 -27.28 -0.82
N PHE A 159 8.60 -28.11 -0.93
CA PHE A 159 7.97 -28.76 0.22
C PHE A 159 8.12 -30.28 0.23
N GLY A 160 8.60 -30.90 -0.85
CA GLY A 160 8.74 -32.37 -0.96
C GLY A 160 7.42 -33.15 -0.96
N ARG A 161 6.29 -32.47 -1.28
CA ARG A 161 4.95 -33.03 -1.21
C ARG A 161 3.99 -32.39 -2.23
N PRO A 162 2.83 -33.01 -2.52
CA PRO A 162 1.86 -32.46 -3.47
C PRO A 162 1.32 -31.07 -3.07
N VAL A 163 0.73 -30.38 -4.06
CA VAL A 163 0.02 -29.11 -3.86
C VAL A 163 -1.01 -29.25 -2.75
N ASN A 164 -1.00 -28.34 -1.81
CA ASN A 164 -1.97 -28.23 -0.73
C ASN A 164 -2.19 -26.77 -0.32
N TRP A 165 -3.29 -26.53 0.36
CA TRP A 165 -3.73 -25.18 0.74
C TRP A 165 -2.78 -24.45 1.70
N GLU A 166 -2.29 -25.15 2.72
CA GLU A 166 -1.41 -24.56 3.73
C GLU A 166 -0.08 -24.10 3.12
N ASP A 167 0.58 -24.97 2.34
CA ASP A 167 1.85 -24.65 1.69
C ASP A 167 1.69 -23.58 0.61
N MET A 168 0.52 -23.51 -0.04
CA MET A 168 0.20 -22.41 -0.96
C MET A 168 0.23 -21.07 -0.21
N GLY A 169 -0.42 -20.97 0.94
CA GLY A 169 -0.36 -19.77 1.79
C GLY A 169 1.08 -19.44 2.22
N LYS A 170 1.88 -20.45 2.59
CA LYS A 170 3.30 -20.29 2.94
C LYS A 170 4.13 -19.78 1.76
N ALA A 171 3.88 -20.26 0.55
CA ALA A 171 4.60 -19.79 -0.64
C ALA A 171 4.24 -18.34 -0.99
N LEU A 172 2.96 -17.99 -0.99
CA LEU A 172 2.49 -16.61 -1.20
C LEU A 172 3.09 -15.65 -0.16
N ALA A 173 3.01 -16.00 1.12
CA ALA A 173 3.58 -15.19 2.20
C ALA A 173 5.11 -15.04 2.07
N ALA A 174 5.83 -16.08 1.63
CA ALA A 174 7.27 -16.00 1.38
C ALA A 174 7.58 -15.03 0.23
N PHE A 175 6.78 -15.02 -0.84
CA PHE A 175 6.88 -14.05 -1.91
C PHE A 175 6.63 -12.63 -1.40
N GLU A 176 5.54 -12.39 -0.70
CA GLU A 176 5.19 -11.06 -0.16
C GLU A 176 6.30 -10.51 0.76
N ARG A 177 6.92 -11.36 1.59
CA ARG A 177 8.06 -10.99 2.45
C ARG A 177 9.28 -10.53 1.67
N THR A 178 9.40 -10.85 0.39
CA THR A 178 10.47 -10.32 -0.47
C THR A 178 10.13 -8.95 -1.08
N ARG A 179 8.90 -8.47 -0.93
CA ARG A 179 8.45 -7.17 -1.47
C ARG A 179 8.77 -6.07 -0.46
N LEU A 180 10.02 -5.61 -0.48
CA LEU A 180 10.56 -4.65 0.47
C LEU A 180 10.90 -3.33 -0.23
N SER A 181 10.72 -2.22 0.49
CA SER A 181 11.25 -0.92 0.09
C SER A 181 12.77 -0.94 0.10
N THR A 182 13.37 -0.14 -0.76
CA THR A 182 14.81 0.14 -0.76
C THR A 182 15.06 1.53 -0.16
N GLU A 183 16.33 1.95 -0.07
CA GLU A 183 16.67 3.32 0.30
C GLU A 183 15.92 4.34 -0.57
N ALA A 184 15.63 5.47 0.06
CA ALA A 184 14.98 6.62 -0.53
C ALA A 184 15.83 7.88 -0.28
N PRO A 185 15.53 9.04 -0.91
CA PRO A 185 16.22 10.29 -0.62
C PRO A 185 16.26 10.64 0.88
N PHE A 186 15.18 10.36 1.61
CA PHE A 186 15.12 10.61 3.05
C PHE A 186 16.16 9.79 3.84
N ASP A 187 16.41 8.54 3.47
CA ASP A 187 17.38 7.72 4.16
C ASP A 187 18.79 8.23 3.95
N ARG A 188 19.15 8.59 2.73
CA ARG A 188 20.45 9.19 2.43
C ARG A 188 20.67 10.49 3.20
N TYR A 189 19.62 11.33 3.32
CA TYR A 189 19.67 12.54 4.12
C TYR A 189 20.00 12.25 5.58
N LEU A 190 19.35 11.25 6.18
CA LEU A 190 19.62 10.84 7.56
C LEU A 190 21.03 10.24 7.74
N HIS A 191 21.60 9.66 6.69
CA HIS A 191 22.98 9.16 6.69
C HIS A 191 24.02 10.25 6.34
N GLY A 192 23.62 11.53 6.29
CA GLY A 192 24.52 12.67 6.14
C GLY A 192 24.64 13.26 4.75
N ASP A 193 23.89 12.76 3.75
CA ASP A 193 23.80 13.42 2.45
C ASP A 193 22.77 14.57 2.51
N GLU A 194 23.22 15.74 2.92
CA GLU A 194 22.37 16.93 3.01
C GLU A 194 21.75 17.35 1.67
N LYS A 195 22.29 16.91 0.53
CA LYS A 195 21.78 17.21 -0.80
C LYS A 195 20.67 16.27 -1.25
N ALA A 196 20.49 15.15 -0.56
CA ALA A 196 19.46 14.17 -0.88
C ALA A 196 18.03 14.72 -0.72
N LEU A 197 17.82 15.71 0.14
CA LEU A 197 16.55 16.42 0.28
C LEU A 197 16.69 17.90 -0.14
N ASN A 198 15.72 18.39 -0.90
CA ASN A 198 15.58 19.82 -1.17
C ASN A 198 15.02 20.59 0.05
N ALA A 199 15.00 21.93 -0.03
CA ALA A 199 14.55 22.77 1.07
C ALA A 199 13.09 22.52 1.49
N SER A 200 12.19 22.27 0.52
CA SER A 200 10.78 21.96 0.78
C SER A 200 10.64 20.64 1.54
N GLN A 201 11.33 19.59 1.09
CA GLN A 201 11.29 18.26 1.75
C GLN A 201 11.83 18.32 3.19
N ARG A 202 12.87 19.12 3.45
CA ARG A 202 13.39 19.32 4.82
C ARG A 202 12.38 20.05 5.71
N ARG A 203 11.70 21.09 5.19
CA ARG A 203 10.63 21.76 5.96
C ARG A 203 9.45 20.79 6.20
N GLY A 204 9.09 19.99 5.20
CA GLY A 204 8.06 18.94 5.35
C GLY A 204 8.40 17.93 6.44
N TRP A 205 9.65 17.49 6.54
CA TRP A 205 10.12 16.63 7.64
C TRP A 205 9.99 17.31 9.01
N ALA A 206 10.40 18.57 9.11
CA ALA A 206 10.26 19.35 10.35
C ALA A 206 8.78 19.54 10.75
N LEU A 207 7.88 19.75 9.79
CA LEU A 207 6.44 19.82 10.03
C LEU A 207 5.89 18.45 10.48
N PHE A 208 6.28 17.37 9.80
CA PHE A 208 5.83 16.01 10.06
C PHE A 208 6.11 15.56 11.51
N THR A 209 7.33 15.83 11.99
CA THR A 209 7.76 15.50 13.36
C THR A 209 7.38 16.54 14.40
N GLY A 210 7.00 17.72 13.95
CA GLY A 210 6.67 18.89 14.80
C GLY A 210 5.17 19.21 14.77
N ARG A 211 4.86 20.42 14.31
CA ARG A 211 3.51 21.03 14.41
C ARG A 211 2.40 20.25 13.71
N ALA A 212 2.69 19.55 12.62
CA ALA A 212 1.71 18.74 11.92
C ALA A 212 1.38 17.41 12.63
N GLN A 213 2.14 17.03 13.65
CA GLN A 213 1.88 15.88 14.54
C GLN A 213 1.69 14.51 13.84
N CYS A 214 2.08 14.41 12.56
CA CYS A 214 1.95 13.16 11.80
C CYS A 214 2.73 12.01 12.45
N GLY A 215 3.88 12.34 13.06
CA GLY A 215 4.74 11.39 13.79
C GLY A 215 4.10 10.74 15.01
N ASN A 216 2.95 11.22 15.51
CA ASN A 216 2.25 10.61 16.64
C ASN A 216 1.66 9.22 16.29
N CYS A 217 1.18 9.06 15.06
CA CYS A 217 0.68 7.80 14.52
C CYS A 217 1.68 7.17 13.53
N HIS A 218 2.32 7.99 12.70
CA HIS A 218 3.33 7.54 11.74
C HIS A 218 4.74 7.67 12.34
N THR A 219 4.98 6.91 13.42
CA THR A 219 6.24 6.96 14.18
C THR A 219 7.44 6.58 13.31
N TYR A 220 8.53 7.35 13.47
CA TYR A 220 9.81 7.02 12.86
C TYR A 220 10.68 6.24 13.85
N ASP A 221 11.08 5.03 13.46
CA ASP A 221 12.07 4.21 14.16
C ASP A 221 13.28 4.01 13.22
N PRO A 222 14.50 4.44 13.60
CA PRO A 222 15.69 4.24 12.78
C PRO A 222 15.99 2.78 12.45
N ALA A 223 15.63 1.85 13.35
CA ALA A 223 15.84 0.42 13.14
C ALA A 223 14.80 -0.18 12.19
N LEU A 224 13.60 0.43 12.10
CA LEU A 224 12.51 0.00 11.26
C LEU A 224 11.77 1.24 10.68
N PRO A 225 12.38 1.94 9.70
CA PRO A 225 11.94 3.26 9.26
C PRO A 225 10.73 3.18 8.33
N LEU A 226 9.62 2.64 8.81
CA LEU A 226 8.41 2.38 8.04
C LEU A 226 7.35 3.47 8.17
N PHE A 227 7.43 4.34 9.19
CA PHE A 227 6.47 5.40 9.46
C PHE A 227 5.06 4.88 9.74
N GLY A 228 4.93 4.08 10.78
CA GLY A 228 3.66 3.56 11.28
C GLY A 228 3.84 2.89 12.63
N ASP A 229 2.78 2.90 13.44
CA ASP A 229 2.78 2.42 14.83
C ASP A 229 2.18 1.02 15.02
N ASN A 230 1.69 0.41 13.93
CA ASN A 230 0.95 -0.86 13.99
C ASN A 230 -0.30 -0.81 14.89
N ARG A 231 -0.92 0.38 15.07
CA ARG A 231 -2.14 0.60 15.83
C ARG A 231 -3.31 0.92 14.91
N PHE A 232 -4.47 1.17 15.53
CA PHE A 232 -5.72 1.46 14.83
C PHE A 232 -6.27 2.78 15.33
N HIS A 233 -6.67 3.65 14.40
CA HIS A 233 -7.15 4.99 14.69
C HIS A 233 -8.44 5.28 13.92
N ASN A 234 -9.41 5.89 14.58
CA ASN A 234 -10.56 6.47 13.93
C ASN A 234 -10.22 7.90 13.50
N THR A 235 -9.93 8.09 12.22
CA THR A 235 -9.64 9.42 11.65
C THR A 235 -10.89 10.14 11.14
N GLY A 236 -12.04 9.46 11.20
CA GLY A 236 -13.31 9.99 10.72
C GLY A 236 -13.65 9.63 9.27
N VAL A 237 -12.74 9.01 8.50
CA VAL A 237 -13.03 8.63 7.09
C VAL A 237 -14.28 7.78 6.98
N ALA A 238 -14.46 6.81 7.87
CA ALA A 238 -15.66 5.97 7.92
C ALA A 238 -16.96 6.78 8.15
N ALA A 239 -16.88 7.90 8.86
CA ALA A 239 -18.01 8.78 9.13
C ALA A 239 -18.31 9.74 7.96
N HIS A 240 -17.39 9.91 7.01
CA HIS A 240 -17.54 10.84 5.89
C HIS A 240 -18.72 10.48 4.96
N LYS A 241 -18.93 9.19 4.73
CA LYS A 241 -20.01 8.67 3.86
C LYS A 241 -21.24 8.19 4.63
N GLN A 242 -21.23 8.27 5.98
CA GLN A 242 -22.23 7.61 6.84
C GLN A 242 -22.59 8.42 8.07
N ASP A 243 -23.87 8.44 8.37
CA ASP A 243 -24.37 8.94 9.65
C ASP A 243 -23.87 8.04 10.80
N PHE A 244 -23.32 8.67 11.82
CA PHE A 244 -22.84 7.98 13.02
C PHE A 244 -23.92 7.12 13.69
N ASN A 245 -25.18 7.59 13.74
CA ASN A 245 -26.30 6.81 14.29
C ASN A 245 -26.53 5.52 13.52
N GLN A 246 -26.36 5.54 12.20
CA GLN A 246 -26.41 4.34 11.37
C GLN A 246 -25.24 3.40 11.68
N MET A 247 -24.03 3.93 11.89
CA MET A 247 -22.86 3.11 12.28
C MET A 247 -23.08 2.44 13.62
N ALA A 248 -23.61 3.17 14.63
CA ALA A 248 -23.93 2.60 15.95
C ALA A 248 -24.98 1.49 15.86
N ALA A 249 -26.04 1.69 15.06
CA ALA A 249 -27.06 0.67 14.82
C ALA A 249 -26.48 -0.57 14.10
N ARG A 250 -25.52 -0.38 13.17
CA ARG A 250 -24.81 -1.47 12.52
C ARG A 250 -23.89 -2.22 13.49
N ALA A 251 -23.16 -1.51 14.34
CA ALA A 251 -22.32 -2.11 15.38
C ALA A 251 -23.14 -3.07 16.27
N ALA A 252 -24.32 -2.64 16.70
CA ALA A 252 -25.22 -3.47 17.50
C ALA A 252 -25.66 -4.75 16.75
N ARG A 253 -26.01 -4.64 15.45
CA ARG A 253 -26.38 -5.81 14.63
C ARG A 253 -25.18 -6.74 14.40
N SER A 254 -23.99 -6.19 14.14
CA SER A 254 -22.77 -6.98 13.98
C SER A 254 -22.40 -7.75 15.25
N ALA A 255 -22.54 -7.12 16.42
CA ALA A 255 -22.35 -7.80 17.70
C ALA A 255 -23.32 -8.98 17.90
N ALA A 256 -24.56 -8.84 17.43
CA ALA A 256 -25.56 -9.90 17.48
C ALA A 256 -25.31 -11.06 16.50
N ALA A 257 -24.46 -10.91 15.51
CA ALA A 257 -24.15 -11.95 14.52
C ALA A 257 -23.31 -13.12 15.08
N GLY A 258 -22.80 -13.03 16.29
CA GLY A 258 -22.21 -14.14 17.04
C GLY A 258 -20.73 -14.44 16.69
N SER A 259 -20.46 -15.19 15.63
CA SER A 259 -19.09 -15.63 15.29
C SER A 259 -18.28 -14.61 14.49
N GLN A 260 -16.93 -14.70 14.53
CA GLN A 260 -16.05 -13.88 13.68
C GLN A 260 -16.33 -14.11 12.19
N ALA A 261 -16.53 -15.36 11.78
CA ALA A 261 -16.80 -15.70 10.38
C ALA A 261 -18.11 -15.07 9.86
N GLU A 262 -19.12 -14.93 10.69
CA GLU A 262 -20.37 -14.22 10.33
C GLU A 262 -20.14 -12.71 10.23
N ARG A 263 -19.34 -12.12 11.11
CA ARG A 263 -18.96 -10.70 11.03
C ARG A 263 -18.13 -10.39 9.79
N ASP A 264 -17.22 -11.29 9.41
CA ASP A 264 -16.43 -11.15 8.19
C ASP A 264 -17.32 -11.17 6.94
N LYS A 265 -18.31 -12.06 6.89
CA LYS A 265 -19.31 -12.05 5.81
C LYS A 265 -20.11 -10.74 5.73
N LEU A 266 -20.50 -10.19 6.87
CA LEU A 266 -21.17 -8.90 6.92
C LEU A 266 -20.27 -7.76 6.40
N ALA A 267 -18.96 -7.80 6.70
CA ALA A 267 -18.00 -6.81 6.24
C ALA A 267 -17.77 -6.82 4.73
N LEU A 268 -17.89 -7.99 4.08
CA LEU A 268 -17.58 -8.15 2.66
C LEU A 268 -18.64 -7.59 1.71
N GLY A 269 -19.92 -7.72 2.05
CA GLY A 269 -21.02 -7.43 1.13
C GLY A 269 -21.90 -6.24 1.51
N THR A 270 -21.64 -5.60 2.65
CA THR A 270 -22.53 -4.60 3.23
C THR A 270 -21.77 -3.35 3.68
N ASP A 271 -22.53 -2.30 4.08
CA ASP A 271 -21.96 -1.10 4.68
C ASP A 271 -21.28 -1.32 6.04
N PHE A 272 -21.25 -2.56 6.56
CA PHE A 272 -20.55 -2.91 7.79
C PHE A 272 -19.02 -2.76 7.68
N SER A 273 -18.46 -2.74 6.47
CA SER A 273 -17.01 -2.52 6.27
C SER A 273 -16.49 -1.31 7.03
N GLU A 274 -17.31 -0.26 7.17
CA GLU A 274 -16.98 0.99 7.83
C GLU A 274 -16.88 0.89 9.38
N LEU A 275 -17.31 -0.22 9.97
CA LEU A 275 -17.07 -0.49 11.38
C LEU A 275 -15.59 -0.77 11.70
N GLY A 276 -14.77 -1.08 10.71
CA GLY A 276 -13.32 -1.23 10.84
C GLY A 276 -12.92 -2.25 11.90
N ARG A 277 -12.01 -1.88 12.78
CA ARG A 277 -11.44 -2.73 13.84
C ARG A 277 -12.50 -3.33 14.77
N PHE A 278 -13.64 -2.66 14.97
CA PHE A 278 -14.75 -3.18 15.76
C PHE A 278 -15.18 -4.58 15.31
N LEU A 279 -15.16 -4.88 13.99
CA LEU A 279 -15.56 -6.21 13.49
C LEU A 279 -14.67 -7.33 14.03
N ALA A 280 -13.41 -7.04 14.30
CA ALA A 280 -12.47 -8.02 14.88
C ALA A 280 -12.56 -8.08 16.41
N THR A 281 -12.70 -6.92 17.09
CA THR A 281 -12.54 -6.85 18.55
C THR A 281 -13.83 -6.81 19.32
N GLN A 282 -14.93 -6.37 18.71
CA GLN A 282 -16.22 -6.05 19.34
C GLN A 282 -16.13 -4.96 20.44
N LYS A 283 -15.03 -4.22 20.50
CA LYS A 283 -14.84 -3.12 21.43
C LYS A 283 -15.43 -1.84 20.84
N LYS A 284 -16.25 -1.14 21.62
CA LYS A 284 -16.97 0.06 21.18
C LYS A 284 -16.03 1.19 20.75
N GLU A 285 -14.90 1.32 21.41
CA GLU A 285 -13.85 2.30 21.09
C GLU A 285 -13.20 2.06 19.73
N ASP A 286 -13.28 0.85 19.18
CA ASP A 286 -12.72 0.46 17.89
C ASP A 286 -13.68 0.72 16.70
N ILE A 287 -14.86 1.29 16.93
CA ILE A 287 -15.81 1.64 15.86
C ILE A 287 -15.19 2.67 14.93
N GLY A 288 -15.11 2.34 13.64
CA GLY A 288 -14.56 3.21 12.60
C GLY A 288 -13.03 3.37 12.64
N ALA A 289 -12.35 2.57 13.48
CA ALA A 289 -10.88 2.57 13.53
C ALA A 289 -10.28 1.65 12.48
N PHE A 290 -9.20 2.12 11.83
CA PHE A 290 -8.44 1.39 10.82
C PHE A 290 -6.95 1.45 11.13
N LYS A 291 -6.20 0.47 10.63
CA LYS A 291 -4.76 0.36 10.85
C LYS A 291 -4.02 1.55 10.23
N THR A 292 -3.04 2.09 10.97
CA THR A 292 -2.07 3.06 10.43
C THR A 292 -1.27 2.40 9.32
N PRO A 293 -1.36 2.87 8.05
CA PRO A 293 -0.52 2.32 6.98
C PRO A 293 0.91 2.82 7.12
N PHE A 294 1.88 2.03 6.65
CA PHE A 294 3.25 2.50 6.47
C PHE A 294 3.31 3.54 5.36
N LEU A 295 4.22 4.54 5.50
CA LEU A 295 4.34 5.63 4.53
C LEU A 295 5.47 5.45 3.51
N ARG A 296 6.25 4.37 3.60
CA ARG A 296 7.21 4.06 2.53
C ARG A 296 6.46 3.84 1.23
N ASP A 297 6.98 4.46 0.17
CA ASP A 297 6.41 4.40 -1.17
C ASP A 297 4.97 4.91 -1.29
N VAL A 298 4.46 5.64 -0.28
CA VAL A 298 3.07 6.11 -0.20
C VAL A 298 2.65 6.94 -1.41
N LEU A 299 3.57 7.71 -2.01
CA LEU A 299 3.30 8.49 -3.22
C LEU A 299 2.73 7.63 -4.37
N LEU A 300 3.11 6.36 -4.44
CA LEU A 300 2.72 5.43 -5.51
C LEU A 300 1.42 4.68 -5.23
N THR A 301 0.80 4.87 -4.07
CA THR A 301 -0.30 4.01 -3.59
C THR A 301 -1.65 4.68 -3.56
N GLY A 302 -1.80 5.82 -4.25
CA GLY A 302 -3.10 6.48 -4.42
C GLY A 302 -4.08 5.63 -5.25
N PRO A 303 -5.41 5.82 -5.04
CA PRO A 303 -6.05 6.72 -4.08
C PRO A 303 -5.94 6.20 -2.63
N TYR A 304 -6.12 7.11 -1.68
CA TYR A 304 -5.77 6.91 -0.28
C TYR A 304 -6.98 6.63 0.62
N MET A 305 -6.69 6.28 1.88
CA MET A 305 -7.58 5.81 2.93
C MET A 305 -8.03 4.37 2.70
N HIS A 306 -8.67 3.78 3.72
CA HIS A 306 -9.13 2.39 3.66
C HIS A 306 -10.21 2.14 2.59
N ASP A 307 -10.88 3.20 2.16
CA ASP A 307 -11.95 3.17 1.15
C ASP A 307 -11.55 3.82 -0.19
N GLY A 308 -10.32 4.32 -0.33
CA GLY A 308 -9.82 4.98 -1.53
C GLY A 308 -10.46 6.35 -1.82
N SER A 309 -11.10 6.98 -0.83
CA SER A 309 -11.90 8.20 -1.03
C SER A 309 -11.08 9.46 -1.31
N LEU A 310 -9.79 9.48 -1.01
CA LEU A 310 -8.91 10.63 -1.23
C LEU A 310 -7.93 10.34 -2.37
N GLU A 311 -7.99 11.14 -3.42
CA GLU A 311 -7.30 10.84 -4.68
C GLU A 311 -5.81 11.19 -4.65
N THR A 312 -5.43 12.24 -3.92
CA THR A 312 -4.05 12.76 -3.87
C THR A 312 -3.55 12.91 -2.44
N LEU A 313 -2.22 12.93 -2.27
CA LEU A 313 -1.60 13.23 -0.97
C LEU A 313 -1.95 14.64 -0.46
N TRP A 314 -2.22 15.60 -1.35
CA TRP A 314 -2.76 16.92 -0.95
C TRP A 314 -4.12 16.79 -0.28
N ASP A 315 -5.02 15.97 -0.83
CA ASP A 315 -6.34 15.71 -0.21
C ASP A 315 -6.19 15.09 1.17
N VAL A 316 -5.25 14.14 1.30
CA VAL A 316 -4.94 13.49 2.59
C VAL A 316 -4.46 14.51 3.61
N VAL A 317 -3.47 15.35 3.26
CA VAL A 317 -2.95 16.37 4.18
C VAL A 317 -4.01 17.41 4.52
N VAL A 318 -4.83 17.84 3.54
CA VAL A 318 -5.96 18.75 3.78
C VAL A 318 -7.01 18.14 4.71
N PHE A 319 -7.32 16.84 4.56
CA PHE A 319 -8.22 16.12 5.46
C PHE A 319 -7.71 16.14 6.91
N PHE A 320 -6.43 15.81 7.12
CA PHE A 320 -5.81 15.87 8.45
C PHE A 320 -5.67 17.32 8.95
N ASN A 321 -5.40 18.29 8.07
CA ASN A 321 -5.34 19.73 8.43
C ASN A 321 -6.67 20.23 9.01
N LYS A 322 -7.81 19.68 8.57
CA LYS A 322 -9.16 19.96 9.12
C LYS A 322 -9.44 19.24 10.44
N GLY A 323 -8.62 18.25 10.82
CA GLY A 323 -8.83 17.42 12.01
C GLY A 323 -9.73 16.22 11.76
N GLY A 324 -9.81 15.73 10.51
CA GLY A 324 -10.65 14.61 10.13
C GLY A 324 -12.15 14.92 10.13
N GLU A 325 -12.98 13.87 10.16
CA GLU A 325 -14.45 14.02 10.24
C GLU A 325 -14.95 13.68 11.66
N ARG A 326 -15.70 14.62 12.25
CA ARG A 326 -16.15 14.52 13.66
C ARG A 326 -17.10 13.35 13.88
N ASN A 327 -16.80 12.53 14.88
CA ASN A 327 -17.66 11.46 15.39
C ASN A 327 -17.30 11.16 16.85
N PRO A 328 -18.16 10.48 17.64
CA PRO A 328 -17.91 10.22 19.06
C PRO A 328 -16.70 9.32 19.39
N PHE A 329 -16.12 8.63 18.40
CA PHE A 329 -14.97 7.76 18.58
C PHE A 329 -13.74 8.27 17.79
N LEU A 330 -13.79 9.54 17.35
CA LEU A 330 -12.65 10.18 16.68
C LEU A 330 -11.43 10.11 17.61
N ASP A 331 -10.28 9.73 17.06
CA ASP A 331 -9.04 9.69 17.82
C ASP A 331 -8.70 11.08 18.40
N ALA A 332 -8.24 11.10 19.64
CA ALA A 332 -7.94 12.35 20.35
C ALA A 332 -6.82 13.18 19.72
N GLU A 333 -5.95 12.53 18.91
CA GLU A 333 -4.91 13.20 18.13
C GLU A 333 -5.46 13.93 16.89
N MET A 334 -6.69 13.64 16.47
CA MET A 334 -7.33 14.28 15.32
C MET A 334 -7.83 15.69 15.68
N LYS A 335 -6.99 16.69 15.40
CA LYS A 335 -7.24 18.11 15.67
C LYS A 335 -6.90 18.95 14.45
N PRO A 336 -7.56 20.10 14.22
CA PRO A 336 -7.16 21.03 13.18
C PRO A 336 -5.70 21.48 13.37
N LEU A 337 -4.88 21.39 12.32
CA LEU A 337 -3.45 21.65 12.38
C LEU A 337 -3.12 23.10 12.04
N GLY A 338 -4.00 23.80 11.31
CA GLY A 338 -3.80 25.19 10.89
C GLY A 338 -2.62 25.37 9.92
N LEU A 339 -2.37 24.39 9.05
CA LEU A 339 -1.31 24.45 8.04
C LEU A 339 -1.70 25.38 6.90
N ALA A 340 -0.76 26.21 6.45
CA ALA A 340 -0.89 26.98 5.23
C ALA A 340 -0.64 26.12 3.97
N GLU A 341 -1.06 26.59 2.80
CA GLU A 341 -0.93 25.85 1.53
C GLU A 341 0.51 25.43 1.23
N ASN A 342 1.47 26.34 1.43
CA ASN A 342 2.89 26.03 1.23
C ASN A 342 3.42 24.98 2.21
N GLU A 343 2.85 24.85 3.40
CA GLU A 343 3.20 23.82 4.39
C GLU A 343 2.61 22.46 4.03
N ILE A 344 1.42 22.46 3.42
CA ILE A 344 0.81 21.27 2.82
C ILE A 344 1.71 20.78 1.67
N ASP A 345 2.16 21.67 0.78
CA ASP A 345 3.11 21.35 -0.29
C ASP A 345 4.42 20.76 0.29
N ASP A 346 4.98 21.35 1.33
CA ASP A 346 6.20 20.88 1.97
C ASP A 346 6.03 19.45 2.55
N LEU A 347 4.91 19.17 3.21
CA LEU A 347 4.59 17.84 3.73
C LEU A 347 4.46 16.81 2.60
N VAL A 348 3.73 17.11 1.53
CA VAL A 348 3.58 16.20 0.40
C VAL A 348 4.93 15.95 -0.30
N ASN A 349 5.75 16.97 -0.45
CA ASN A 349 7.10 16.82 -1.00
C ASN A 349 7.97 15.92 -0.10
N PHE A 350 7.84 16.04 1.23
CA PHE A 350 8.52 15.11 2.16
C PHE A 350 8.01 13.67 2.00
N LEU A 351 6.69 13.44 1.93
CA LEU A 351 6.14 12.11 1.68
C LEU A 351 6.65 11.51 0.37
N GLY A 352 6.81 12.33 -0.67
CA GLY A 352 7.46 11.92 -1.92
C GLY A 352 8.92 11.49 -1.75
N ALA A 353 9.64 12.08 -0.78
CA ALA A 353 11.03 11.70 -0.48
C ALA A 353 11.16 10.33 0.21
N LEU A 354 10.06 9.72 0.66
CA LEU A 354 9.99 8.37 1.20
C LEU A 354 9.86 7.29 0.11
N THR A 355 9.79 7.68 -1.16
CA THR A 355 9.71 6.75 -2.30
C THR A 355 11.07 6.11 -2.55
N SER A 356 11.11 4.80 -2.51
CA SER A 356 12.30 3.96 -2.74
C SER A 356 12.98 4.26 -4.08
N ASP A 357 14.30 4.17 -4.13
CA ASP A 357 15.07 4.38 -5.36
C ASP A 357 14.76 3.35 -6.45
N ARG A 358 14.20 2.18 -6.10
CA ARG A 358 13.65 1.25 -7.09
C ARG A 358 12.54 1.85 -7.95
N PHE A 359 11.86 2.91 -7.47
CA PHE A 359 10.80 3.64 -8.15
C PHE A 359 11.18 5.09 -8.49
N ALA A 360 12.48 5.39 -8.52
CA ALA A 360 12.97 6.77 -8.72
C ALA A 360 12.43 7.42 -10.00
N GLU A 361 12.28 6.66 -11.08
CA GLU A 361 11.75 7.15 -12.36
C GLU A 361 10.27 7.56 -12.28
N LEU A 362 9.48 6.92 -11.39
CA LEU A 362 8.05 7.20 -11.22
C LEU A 362 7.82 8.38 -10.28
N ARG A 363 8.74 8.67 -9.37
CA ARG A 363 8.57 9.65 -8.27
C ARG A 363 8.17 11.04 -8.78
N ALA A 364 8.93 11.60 -9.71
CA ALA A 364 8.68 12.95 -10.20
C ALA A 364 7.37 13.04 -11.00
N ALA A 365 7.12 12.06 -11.87
CA ALA A 365 5.92 12.02 -12.70
C ALA A 365 4.65 11.87 -11.85
N GLU A 366 4.70 11.02 -10.83
CA GLU A 366 3.55 10.79 -9.96
C GLU A 366 3.25 11.98 -9.05
N LEU A 367 4.29 12.64 -8.53
CA LEU A 367 4.13 13.87 -7.76
C LEU A 367 3.48 14.98 -8.60
N ASP A 368 3.93 15.17 -9.84
CA ASP A 368 3.37 16.14 -10.78
C ASP A 368 1.93 15.80 -11.16
N ARG A 369 1.64 14.53 -11.45
CA ARG A 369 0.29 14.05 -11.74
C ARG A 369 -0.68 14.38 -10.60
N GLN A 370 -0.33 14.02 -9.37
CA GLN A 370 -1.19 14.26 -8.20
C GLN A 370 -1.39 15.76 -7.95
N ARG A 371 -0.33 16.56 -8.07
CA ARG A 371 -0.43 18.01 -7.92
C ARG A 371 -1.37 18.64 -8.96
N THR A 372 -1.22 18.25 -10.22
CA THR A 372 -2.07 18.71 -11.32
C THR A 372 -3.53 18.33 -11.08
N THR A 373 -3.80 17.10 -10.67
CA THR A 373 -5.14 16.63 -10.32
C THR A 373 -5.75 17.44 -9.18
N TYR A 374 -5.00 17.69 -8.12
CA TYR A 374 -5.45 18.48 -6.98
C TYR A 374 -5.81 19.92 -7.39
N LEU A 375 -4.90 20.60 -8.08
CA LEU A 375 -5.11 21.99 -8.52
C LEU A 375 -6.30 22.12 -9.49
N TYR A 376 -6.45 21.18 -10.42
CA TYR A 376 -7.61 21.17 -11.33
C TYR A 376 -8.94 21.10 -10.57
N ARG A 377 -9.06 20.22 -9.58
CA ARG A 377 -10.27 20.10 -8.76
C ARG A 377 -10.55 21.36 -7.95
N GLN A 378 -9.52 21.99 -7.38
CA GLN A 378 -9.68 23.27 -6.68
C GLN A 378 -10.25 24.36 -7.63
N ALA A 379 -9.72 24.45 -8.85
CA ALA A 379 -10.20 25.41 -9.84
C ALA A 379 -11.68 25.19 -10.20
N VAL A 380 -12.08 23.92 -10.46
CA VAL A 380 -13.48 23.57 -10.78
C VAL A 380 -14.42 23.88 -9.62
N GLN A 381 -14.04 23.62 -8.38
CA GLN A 381 -14.86 23.94 -7.20
C GLN A 381 -15.05 25.46 -7.05
N HIS A 382 -14.03 26.26 -7.32
CA HIS A 382 -14.13 27.73 -7.29
C HIS A 382 -15.07 28.29 -8.36
N GLU A 383 -15.10 27.71 -9.56
CA GLU A 383 -16.00 28.13 -10.63
C GLU A 383 -17.46 27.79 -10.32
N THR A 384 -17.74 26.59 -9.81
CA THR A 384 -19.10 26.17 -9.44
C THR A 384 -19.70 27.05 -8.33
N HIS A 385 -18.90 27.50 -7.36
CA HIS A 385 -19.36 28.40 -6.29
C HIS A 385 -19.59 29.85 -6.77
N LYS A 386 -18.95 30.30 -7.85
CA LYS A 386 -19.21 31.62 -8.45
C LYS A 386 -20.47 31.64 -9.34
N GLY A 387 -20.83 30.50 -9.91
CA GLY A 387 -22.02 30.39 -10.77
C GLY A 387 -23.36 30.26 -10.01
N THR A 388 -23.32 30.11 -8.70
CA THR A 388 -24.50 29.95 -7.80
C THR A 388 -24.81 31.20 -6.97
N ARG A 389 -24.19 32.35 -7.25
CA ARG A 389 -24.50 33.65 -6.63
C ARG A 389 -25.25 34.60 -7.55
#